data_d809001ee89577e3665de35daec2bc11
#
_entry.id   d809001ee89577e3665de35daec2bc11
#
_cell.length_a   1.000
_cell.length_b   1.000
_cell.length_c   1.000
_cell.angle_alpha   90.00
_cell.angle_beta   90.00
_cell.angle_gamma   90.00
#
_symmetry.space_group_name_H-M   'P 1'
#
loop_
_entity.id
_entity.type
_entity.pdbx_description
1 polymer ?
#
loop_
_entity_poly.entity_id
_entity_poly.type
_entity_poly.pdbx_seq_one_letter_code
_entity_poly.pdbx_strand_id
1 'polypeptide(L)'
;KFRDLSNKDKLDVLLSFLDAFLIEFKKVIDPKKGTEFIASSFSELFGEPKVKSIEKDEDSIRIEKNLKNEDWYVLDSFHGTDQEKELLEEIKSTIANLQSKYDEVYLLRNEEVYKIYDFDKGRGFQPDFLLFLKSKDTINKYYQIFIEPKGEYLLERDGWKNDFLKEITSKCGNEGKDILTLDSKSYKLIGLPLFNTNENEFKEEYKKIWNG
;
A
#
# COMPACT_ATOMS: atom_id res chain seq x y z
N LYS A 1 0.89 -18.78 -46.08
CA LYS A 1 1.29 -17.38 -45.79
C LYS A 1 1.86 -17.26 -44.36
N PHE A 2 1.16 -17.71 -43.32
CA PHE A 2 1.69 -17.65 -41.94
C PHE A 2 2.87 -18.65 -41.70
N ARG A 3 2.88 -19.75 -42.46
CA ARG A 3 3.95 -20.76 -42.35
C ARG A 3 5.30 -20.28 -42.89
N ASP A 4 5.31 -19.28 -43.76
CA ASP A 4 6.48 -18.77 -44.44
C ASP A 4 7.20 -17.65 -43.65
N LEU A 5 6.63 -17.24 -42.50
CA LEU A 5 7.20 -16.22 -41.63
C LEU A 5 8.31 -16.80 -40.76
N SER A 6 9.31 -15.99 -40.45
CA SER A 6 10.33 -16.35 -39.46
C SER A 6 9.69 -16.52 -38.07
N ASN A 7 10.36 -17.19 -37.15
CA ASN A 7 9.87 -17.33 -35.78
C ASN A 7 9.74 -16.00 -35.07
N LYS A 8 10.59 -15.02 -35.38
CA LYS A 8 10.52 -13.66 -34.87
C LYS A 8 9.26 -12.96 -35.35
N ASP A 9 9.02 -13.00 -36.67
CA ASP A 9 7.82 -12.35 -37.25
C ASP A 9 6.53 -12.97 -36.72
N LYS A 10 6.52 -14.30 -36.52
CA LYS A 10 5.39 -15.00 -35.88
C LYS A 10 5.12 -14.52 -34.47
N LEU A 11 6.19 -14.33 -33.69
CA LEU A 11 6.10 -13.82 -32.32
C LEU A 11 5.57 -12.39 -32.31
N ASP A 12 6.09 -11.52 -33.18
CA ASP A 12 5.68 -10.13 -33.26
C ASP A 12 4.20 -10.00 -33.67
N VAL A 13 3.74 -10.83 -34.61
CA VAL A 13 2.31 -10.88 -34.98
C VAL A 13 1.45 -11.37 -33.80
N LEU A 14 1.92 -12.40 -33.08
CA LEU A 14 1.17 -12.92 -31.93
C LEU A 14 1.07 -11.88 -30.82
N LEU A 15 2.17 -11.20 -30.48
CA LEU A 15 2.19 -10.14 -29.48
C LEU A 15 1.25 -8.99 -29.86
N SER A 16 1.31 -8.54 -31.11
CA SER A 16 0.42 -7.49 -31.61
C SER A 16 -1.06 -7.89 -31.54
N PHE A 17 -1.37 -9.16 -31.82
CA PHE A 17 -2.73 -9.68 -31.67
C PHE A 17 -3.17 -9.73 -30.22
N LEU A 18 -2.30 -10.20 -29.31
CA LEU A 18 -2.60 -10.24 -27.88
C LEU A 18 -2.82 -8.84 -27.31
N ASP A 19 -2.02 -7.87 -27.71
CA ASP A 19 -2.19 -6.47 -27.29
C ASP A 19 -3.52 -5.90 -27.77
N ALA A 20 -3.86 -6.09 -29.03
CA ALA A 20 -5.14 -5.66 -29.57
C ALA A 20 -6.32 -6.35 -28.88
N PHE A 21 -6.21 -7.66 -28.63
CA PHE A 21 -7.23 -8.43 -27.91
C PHE A 21 -7.40 -7.92 -26.47
N LEU A 22 -6.31 -7.66 -25.76
CA LEU A 22 -6.36 -7.13 -24.39
C LEU A 22 -7.01 -5.73 -24.33
N ILE A 23 -6.75 -4.89 -25.33
CA ILE A 23 -7.37 -3.56 -25.42
C ILE A 23 -8.89 -3.70 -25.60
N GLU A 24 -9.33 -4.55 -26.53
CA GLU A 24 -10.78 -4.76 -26.76
C GLU A 24 -11.45 -5.48 -25.58
N PHE A 25 -10.77 -6.46 -24.99
CA PHE A 25 -11.27 -7.17 -23.82
C PHE A 25 -11.47 -6.25 -22.61
N LYS A 26 -10.52 -5.32 -22.38
CA LYS A 26 -10.66 -4.30 -21.32
C LYS A 26 -11.84 -3.35 -21.53
N LYS A 27 -12.28 -3.12 -22.77
CA LYS A 27 -13.45 -2.29 -23.06
C LYS A 27 -14.77 -3.00 -22.70
N VAL A 28 -14.79 -4.32 -22.76
CA VAL A 28 -15.99 -5.14 -22.49
C VAL A 28 -16.18 -5.43 -21.00
N ILE A 29 -15.10 -5.42 -20.22
CA ILE A 29 -15.17 -5.60 -18.78
C ILE A 29 -15.41 -4.22 -18.16
N ASP A 30 -16.56 -4.02 -17.55
CA ASP A 30 -16.80 -2.86 -16.69
C ASP A 30 -15.75 -2.87 -15.57
N PRO A 31 -14.89 -1.84 -15.50
CA PRO A 31 -13.88 -1.79 -14.46
C PRO A 31 -14.57 -1.76 -13.10
N LYS A 32 -14.15 -2.62 -12.19
CA LYS A 32 -14.59 -2.54 -10.80
C LYS A 32 -14.12 -1.20 -10.25
N LYS A 33 -15.05 -0.34 -9.88
CA LYS A 33 -14.74 0.94 -9.24
C LYS A 33 -14.90 0.81 -7.74
N GLY A 34 -14.01 1.44 -6.99
CA GLY A 34 -14.23 1.66 -5.58
C GLY A 34 -15.40 2.63 -5.40
N THR A 35 -16.41 2.27 -4.62
CA THR A 35 -17.55 3.15 -4.33
C THR A 35 -17.41 3.79 -2.96
N GLU A 36 -17.05 2.98 -1.97
CA GLU A 36 -16.87 3.38 -0.59
C GLU A 36 -15.91 2.40 0.11
N PHE A 37 -15.33 2.82 1.22
CA PHE A 37 -14.61 1.92 2.10
C PHE A 37 -15.57 1.28 3.10
N ILE A 38 -15.47 -0.03 3.25
CA ILE A 38 -16.24 -0.81 4.22
C ILE A 38 -15.25 -1.31 5.27
N ALA A 39 -15.57 -1.09 6.55
CA ALA A 39 -14.77 -1.63 7.63
C ALA A 39 -15.02 -3.12 7.78
N SER A 40 -13.96 -3.90 7.89
CA SER A 40 -13.97 -5.34 8.19
C SER A 40 -12.98 -5.63 9.31
N SER A 41 -13.21 -6.70 10.06
CA SER A 41 -12.24 -7.11 11.07
C SER A 41 -10.95 -7.60 10.40
N PHE A 42 -9.84 -7.47 11.13
CA PHE A 42 -8.53 -7.95 10.64
C PHE A 42 -8.55 -9.45 10.33
N SER A 43 -9.22 -10.24 11.17
CA SER A 43 -9.37 -11.68 10.98
C SER A 43 -10.19 -12.04 9.74
N GLU A 44 -11.18 -11.23 9.36
CA GLU A 44 -11.93 -11.43 8.12
C GLU A 44 -11.09 -11.16 6.87
N LEU A 45 -10.22 -10.16 6.92
CA LEU A 45 -9.36 -9.77 5.79
C LEU A 45 -8.18 -10.72 5.63
N PHE A 46 -7.51 -11.07 6.71
CA PHE A 46 -6.26 -11.85 6.67
C PHE A 46 -6.47 -13.34 6.96
N GLY A 47 -7.64 -13.72 7.52
CA GLY A 47 -7.98 -15.10 7.85
C GLY A 47 -7.04 -15.72 8.89
N GLU A 48 -6.78 -17.01 8.76
CA GLU A 48 -5.83 -17.73 9.63
C GLU A 48 -4.39 -17.24 9.38
N PRO A 49 -3.52 -17.31 10.40
CA PRO A 49 -2.11 -16.96 10.27
C PRO A 49 -1.48 -17.70 9.08
N LYS A 50 -0.87 -16.96 8.18
CA LYS A 50 -0.22 -17.52 6.99
C LYS A 50 1.29 -17.50 7.17
N VAL A 51 1.93 -18.62 6.90
CA VAL A 51 3.38 -18.70 6.78
C VAL A 51 3.72 -18.57 5.31
N LYS A 52 4.44 -17.51 4.94
CA LYS A 52 4.99 -17.32 3.60
C LYS A 52 6.47 -17.70 3.62
N SER A 53 6.82 -18.76 2.92
CA SER A 53 8.23 -19.09 2.67
C SER A 53 8.74 -18.24 1.52
N ILE A 54 9.82 -17.49 1.75
CA ILE A 54 10.50 -16.72 0.71
C ILE A 54 11.70 -17.54 0.28
N GLU A 55 11.67 -18.05 -0.95
CA GLU A 55 12.85 -18.67 -1.55
C GLU A 55 13.90 -17.57 -1.79
N LYS A 56 15.14 -17.84 -1.37
CA LYS A 56 16.27 -16.98 -1.71
C LYS A 56 16.60 -17.24 -3.17
N ASP A 57 16.14 -16.34 -4.02
CA ASP A 57 16.62 -16.28 -5.40
C ASP A 57 18.00 -15.58 -5.38
N GLU A 58 19.04 -16.26 -5.87
CA GLU A 58 20.42 -15.75 -5.85
C GLU A 58 20.58 -14.42 -6.61
N ASP A 59 19.67 -14.13 -7.54
CA ASP A 59 19.65 -12.90 -8.33
C ASP A 59 18.81 -11.77 -7.73
N SER A 60 18.02 -12.01 -6.68
CA SER A 60 17.22 -10.96 -6.05
C SER A 60 18.00 -10.31 -4.91
N ILE A 61 18.47 -9.08 -5.13
CA ILE A 61 19.06 -8.22 -4.09
C ILE A 61 17.92 -7.76 -3.18
N ARG A 62 17.48 -8.63 -2.27
CA ARG A 62 16.53 -8.26 -1.22
C ARG A 62 17.29 -8.08 0.08
N ILE A 63 17.03 -6.96 0.72
CA ILE A 63 17.59 -6.66 2.03
C ILE A 63 16.75 -7.37 3.08
N GLU A 64 17.42 -8.13 3.94
CA GLU A 64 16.81 -8.81 5.07
C GLU A 64 17.15 -8.08 6.38
N LYS A 65 16.14 -7.87 7.23
CA LYS A 65 16.31 -7.39 8.60
C LYS A 65 15.51 -8.23 9.58
N ASN A 66 16.12 -8.65 10.65
CA ASN A 66 15.43 -9.29 11.78
C ASN A 66 14.77 -8.20 12.63
N LEU A 67 13.46 -8.26 12.78
CA LEU A 67 12.64 -7.32 13.55
C LEU A 67 11.83 -8.00 14.67
N LYS A 68 12.15 -9.24 14.98
CA LYS A 68 11.42 -10.04 15.97
C LYS A 68 11.30 -9.39 17.36
N ASN A 69 12.23 -8.51 17.71
CA ASN A 69 12.22 -7.81 18.99
C ASN A 69 11.57 -6.41 18.94
N GLU A 70 11.05 -6.03 17.77
CA GLU A 70 10.37 -4.75 17.56
C GLU A 70 8.87 -4.94 17.76
N ASP A 71 8.32 -4.43 18.83
CA ASP A 71 6.90 -4.58 19.21
C ASP A 71 5.93 -3.84 18.29
N TRP A 72 6.44 -2.90 17.50
CA TRP A 72 5.68 -2.11 16.54
C TRP A 72 5.63 -2.71 15.12
N TYR A 73 6.44 -3.73 14.82
CA TYR A 73 6.46 -4.38 13.50
C TYR A 73 5.79 -5.74 13.57
N VAL A 74 4.79 -5.97 12.74
CA VAL A 74 3.90 -7.14 12.87
C VAL A 74 4.56 -8.46 12.48
N LEU A 75 5.58 -8.42 11.62
CA LEU A 75 6.27 -9.63 11.14
C LEU A 75 7.63 -9.79 11.85
N ASP A 76 8.11 -11.02 11.95
CA ASP A 76 9.42 -11.32 12.59
C ASP A 76 10.62 -10.79 11.79
N SER A 77 10.46 -10.62 10.47
CA SER A 77 11.53 -10.15 9.59
C SER A 77 11.00 -9.28 8.47
N PHE A 78 11.85 -8.41 7.99
CA PHE A 78 11.61 -7.59 6.80
C PHE A 78 12.46 -8.10 5.65
N HIS A 79 11.83 -8.24 4.47
CA HIS A 79 12.49 -8.54 3.20
C HIS A 79 11.98 -7.57 2.15
N GLY A 80 12.83 -6.76 1.57
CA GLY A 80 12.38 -5.73 0.64
C GLY A 80 13.48 -5.05 -0.17
N THR A 81 13.06 -4.06 -0.94
CA THR A 81 13.93 -3.20 -1.75
C THR A 81 14.63 -2.15 -0.90
N ASP A 82 15.58 -1.41 -1.49
CA ASP A 82 16.26 -0.30 -0.83
C ASP A 82 15.28 0.80 -0.38
N GLN A 83 14.31 1.18 -1.22
CA GLN A 83 13.30 2.19 -0.90
C GLN A 83 12.40 1.77 0.26
N GLU A 84 11.97 0.50 0.28
CA GLU A 84 11.19 -0.03 1.39
C GLU A 84 12.00 -0.05 2.69
N LYS A 85 13.31 -0.35 2.62
CA LYS A 85 14.21 -0.29 3.77
C LYS A 85 14.38 1.13 4.28
N GLU A 86 14.58 2.10 3.39
CA GLU A 86 14.71 3.51 3.75
C GLU A 86 13.44 4.03 4.43
N LEU A 87 12.27 3.66 3.93
CA LEU A 87 10.99 3.93 4.60
C LEU A 87 10.94 3.30 6.00
N LEU A 88 11.33 2.03 6.12
CA LEU A 88 11.35 1.33 7.40
C LEU A 88 12.24 2.04 8.43
N GLU A 89 13.42 2.52 8.02
CA GLU A 89 14.32 3.28 8.90
C GLU A 89 13.73 4.66 9.27
N GLU A 90 13.07 5.35 8.34
CA GLU A 90 12.37 6.61 8.63
C GLU A 90 11.28 6.38 9.69
N ILE A 91 10.45 5.36 9.52
CA ILE A 91 9.41 5.01 10.50
C ILE A 91 10.04 4.63 11.83
N LYS A 92 11.04 3.76 11.84
CA LYS A 92 11.75 3.35 13.06
C LYS A 92 12.31 4.54 13.84
N SER A 93 12.85 5.53 13.15
CA SER A 93 13.39 6.74 13.80
C SER A 93 12.32 7.58 14.53
N THR A 94 11.05 7.40 14.19
CA THR A 94 9.91 8.17 14.70
C THR A 94 8.97 7.37 15.60
N ILE A 95 9.24 6.08 15.81
CA ILE A 95 8.39 5.19 16.63
C ILE A 95 8.15 5.75 18.02
N ALA A 96 9.18 6.26 18.69
CA ALA A 96 9.04 6.86 20.03
C ALA A 96 8.03 8.02 20.03
N ASN A 97 7.99 8.84 18.99
CA ASN A 97 7.02 9.93 18.85
C ASN A 97 5.60 9.38 18.67
N LEU A 98 5.44 8.36 17.84
CA LEU A 98 4.14 7.70 17.64
C LEU A 98 3.66 7.05 18.94
N GLN A 99 4.50 6.27 19.62
CA GLN A 99 4.17 5.61 20.89
C GLN A 99 3.92 6.60 22.04
N SER A 100 4.45 7.82 21.97
CA SER A 100 4.13 8.87 22.93
C SER A 100 2.68 9.37 22.80
N LYS A 101 2.15 9.42 21.55
CA LYS A 101 0.82 9.95 21.22
C LYS A 101 -0.26 8.86 21.13
N TYR A 102 0.10 7.69 20.65
CA TYR A 102 -0.83 6.59 20.41
C TYR A 102 -0.63 5.43 21.39
N ASP A 103 -1.72 4.76 21.74
CA ASP A 103 -1.77 3.63 22.67
C ASP A 103 -1.19 2.37 22.04
N GLU A 104 -1.50 2.19 20.74
CA GLU A 104 -1.02 1.07 19.94
C GLU A 104 -0.47 1.60 18.62
N VAL A 105 0.67 1.05 18.21
CA VAL A 105 1.35 1.40 16.95
C VAL A 105 1.82 0.10 16.31
N TYR A 106 1.29 -0.22 15.13
CA TYR A 106 1.66 -1.42 14.39
C TYR A 106 1.93 -1.10 12.93
N LEU A 107 3.10 -1.44 12.44
CA LEU A 107 3.44 -1.41 11.01
C LEU A 107 3.39 -2.82 10.45
N LEU A 108 2.53 -3.00 9.44
CA LEU A 108 2.41 -4.24 8.68
C LEU A 108 2.94 -4.02 7.26
N ARG A 109 3.85 -4.88 6.80
CA ARG A 109 4.16 -5.00 5.39
C ARG A 109 3.08 -5.82 4.71
N ASN A 110 2.49 -5.26 3.66
CA ASN A 110 1.40 -5.92 2.93
C ASN A 110 1.98 -6.94 1.94
N GLU A 111 1.98 -8.20 2.32
CA GLU A 111 2.44 -9.32 1.50
C GLU A 111 1.38 -9.73 0.45
N GLU A 112 0.91 -8.75 -0.35
CA GLU A 112 -0.09 -8.91 -1.42
C GLU A 112 -1.49 -9.37 -0.94
N VAL A 113 -1.77 -9.22 0.34
CA VAL A 113 -3.05 -9.67 0.94
C VAL A 113 -4.13 -8.60 0.81
N TYR A 114 -3.76 -7.34 1.06
CA TYR A 114 -4.71 -6.23 1.08
C TYR A 114 -4.65 -5.43 -0.21
N LYS A 115 -5.79 -5.32 -0.91
CA LYS A 115 -5.93 -4.59 -2.17
C LYS A 115 -7.14 -3.69 -2.13
N ILE A 116 -6.96 -2.46 -2.55
CA ILE A 116 -8.02 -1.45 -2.69
C ILE A 116 -8.15 -1.04 -4.16
N TYR A 117 -9.26 -0.42 -4.51
CA TYR A 117 -9.54 0.00 -5.87
C TYR A 117 -9.81 1.49 -5.92
N ASP A 118 -9.24 2.21 -6.89
CA ASP A 118 -9.49 3.63 -7.04
C ASP A 118 -10.96 3.91 -7.41
N PHE A 119 -11.42 5.11 -7.07
CA PHE A 119 -12.83 5.51 -7.23
C PHE A 119 -13.17 5.89 -8.68
N ASP A 120 -12.20 6.20 -9.51
CA ASP A 120 -12.41 6.69 -10.88
C ASP A 120 -12.36 5.55 -11.91
N LYS A 121 -11.26 4.84 -11.97
CA LYS A 121 -10.97 3.85 -13.03
C LYS A 121 -11.00 2.40 -12.57
N GLY A 122 -11.19 2.16 -11.28
CA GLY A 122 -11.19 0.82 -10.69
C GLY A 122 -9.83 0.13 -10.77
N ARG A 123 -8.73 0.89 -10.82
CA ARG A 123 -7.38 0.34 -10.79
C ARG A 123 -7.10 -0.24 -9.41
N GLY A 124 -6.61 -1.46 -9.39
CA GLY A 124 -6.23 -2.11 -8.14
C GLY A 124 -4.92 -1.54 -7.61
N PHE A 125 -4.90 -1.20 -6.34
CA PHE A 125 -3.74 -0.72 -5.61
C PHE A 125 -3.49 -1.62 -4.39
N GLN A 126 -2.27 -2.08 -4.24
CA GLN A 126 -1.79 -2.82 -3.08
C GLN A 126 -0.70 -1.97 -2.44
N PRO A 127 -1.01 -1.19 -1.38
CA PRO A 127 0.01 -0.42 -0.68
C PRO A 127 1.04 -1.37 -0.06
N ASP A 128 2.31 -1.03 -0.12
CA ASP A 128 3.40 -1.86 0.41
C ASP A 128 3.36 -1.96 1.93
N PHE A 129 2.91 -0.90 2.61
CA PHE A 129 2.80 -0.86 4.08
C PHE A 129 1.48 -0.29 4.57
N LEU A 130 1.04 -0.80 5.71
CA LEU A 130 -0.10 -0.33 6.48
C LEU A 130 0.37 0.00 7.90
N LEU A 131 0.17 1.26 8.32
CA LEU A 131 0.43 1.68 9.70
C LEU A 131 -0.90 1.82 10.44
N PHE A 132 -1.06 1.07 11.51
CA PHE A 132 -2.24 1.09 12.38
C PHE A 132 -1.91 1.81 13.67
N LEU A 133 -2.78 2.75 14.06
CA LEU A 133 -2.63 3.52 15.28
C LEU A 133 -3.94 3.53 16.06
N LYS A 134 -3.87 3.47 17.41
CA LYS A 134 -5.00 3.65 18.30
C LYS A 134 -4.81 4.91 19.13
N SER A 135 -5.80 5.79 19.14
CA SER A 135 -5.74 7.04 19.91
C SER A 135 -5.69 6.79 21.41
N LYS A 136 -4.86 7.54 22.14
CA LYS A 136 -4.88 7.61 23.60
C LYS A 136 -6.02 8.48 24.11
N ASP A 137 -6.29 9.58 23.41
CA ASP A 137 -7.17 10.64 23.89
C ASP A 137 -8.65 10.39 23.59
N THR A 138 -8.93 9.56 22.58
CA THR A 138 -10.29 9.26 22.15
C THR A 138 -10.54 7.76 22.16
N ILE A 139 -11.46 7.33 23.01
CA ILE A 139 -11.85 5.92 23.12
C ILE A 139 -12.38 5.44 21.76
N ASN A 140 -11.90 4.26 21.33
CA ASN A 140 -12.32 3.59 20.11
C ASN A 140 -12.02 4.34 18.79
N LYS A 141 -11.04 5.24 18.78
CA LYS A 141 -10.59 5.89 17.55
C LYS A 141 -9.30 5.25 17.04
N TYR A 142 -9.35 4.78 15.81
CA TYR A 142 -8.28 4.09 15.13
C TYR A 142 -7.91 4.80 13.84
N TYR A 143 -6.66 4.66 13.43
CA TYR A 143 -6.15 5.18 12.16
C TYR A 143 -5.54 4.02 11.38
N GLN A 144 -5.86 3.96 10.09
CA GLN A 144 -5.20 3.10 9.13
C GLN A 144 -4.55 3.98 8.07
N ILE A 145 -3.25 3.87 7.96
CA ILE A 145 -2.44 4.73 7.11
C ILE A 145 -1.80 3.88 6.02
N PHE A 146 -2.05 4.26 4.77
CA PHE A 146 -1.51 3.60 3.59
C PHE A 146 -0.21 4.27 3.18
N ILE A 147 0.85 3.47 3.00
CA ILE A 147 2.19 3.94 2.71
C ILE A 147 2.76 3.14 1.53
N GLU A 148 3.28 3.85 0.53
CA GLU A 148 3.85 3.28 -0.68
C GLU A 148 5.21 3.92 -0.97
N PRO A 149 6.34 3.22 -0.79
CA PRO A 149 7.65 3.70 -1.24
C PRO A 149 7.79 3.55 -2.74
N LYS A 150 8.44 4.51 -3.39
CA LYS A 150 8.71 4.49 -4.84
C LYS A 150 10.08 5.01 -5.19
N GLY A 151 10.75 4.27 -6.07
CA GLY A 151 11.95 4.75 -6.73
C GLY A 151 11.64 5.90 -7.69
N GLU A 152 12.57 6.83 -7.83
CA GLU A 152 12.42 8.08 -8.57
C GLU A 152 11.95 7.87 -10.03
N TYR A 153 12.48 6.87 -10.71
CA TYR A 153 12.14 6.52 -12.09
C TYR A 153 10.70 5.97 -12.30
N LEU A 154 9.98 5.64 -11.24
CA LEU A 154 8.61 5.14 -11.28
C LEU A 154 7.56 6.19 -10.95
N LEU A 155 7.96 7.36 -10.48
CA LEU A 155 7.03 8.40 -10.01
C LEU A 155 6.06 8.86 -11.09
N GLU A 156 6.52 9.08 -12.32
CA GLU A 156 5.63 9.50 -13.42
C GLU A 156 4.60 8.43 -13.76
N ARG A 157 5.01 7.17 -13.86
CA ARG A 157 4.12 6.05 -14.22
C ARG A 157 3.08 5.78 -13.13
N ASP A 158 3.49 5.90 -11.88
CA ASP A 158 2.69 5.55 -10.71
C ASP A 158 2.03 6.78 -10.04
N GLY A 159 2.09 7.96 -10.67
CA GLY A 159 1.48 9.20 -10.18
C GLY A 159 0.02 9.07 -9.76
N TRP A 160 -0.74 8.24 -10.48
CA TRP A 160 -2.13 7.95 -10.13
C TRP A 160 -2.31 7.33 -8.73
N LYS A 161 -1.31 6.61 -8.22
CA LYS A 161 -1.33 6.06 -6.86
C LYS A 161 -1.21 7.18 -5.84
N ASN A 162 -0.36 8.18 -6.12
CA ASN A 162 -0.24 9.37 -5.28
C ASN A 162 -1.55 10.15 -5.20
N ASP A 163 -2.20 10.34 -6.36
CA ASP A 163 -3.51 11.00 -6.43
C ASP A 163 -4.56 10.23 -5.64
N PHE A 164 -4.58 8.90 -5.77
CA PHE A 164 -5.51 8.04 -5.04
C PHE A 164 -5.26 8.07 -3.52
N LEU A 165 -4.01 8.04 -3.07
CA LEU A 165 -3.67 8.19 -1.64
C LEU A 165 -4.15 9.53 -1.09
N LYS A 166 -3.95 10.63 -1.82
CA LYS A 166 -4.48 11.95 -1.46
C LYS A 166 -6.03 11.97 -1.43
N GLU A 167 -6.66 11.29 -2.37
CA GLU A 167 -8.12 11.16 -2.42
C GLU A 167 -8.67 10.40 -1.21
N ILE A 168 -8.01 9.31 -0.77
CA ILE A 168 -8.37 8.59 0.46
C ILE A 168 -8.36 9.55 1.65
N THR A 169 -7.30 10.30 1.84
CA THR A 169 -7.19 11.28 2.93
C THR A 169 -8.28 12.34 2.84
N SER A 170 -8.57 12.84 1.64
CA SER A 170 -9.62 13.85 1.43
C SER A 170 -11.02 13.33 1.77
N LYS A 171 -11.31 12.07 1.46
CA LYS A 171 -12.63 11.45 1.68
C LYS A 171 -12.81 10.93 3.11
N CYS A 172 -11.79 10.29 3.67
CA CYS A 172 -11.90 9.52 4.92
C CYS A 172 -10.95 9.98 6.03
N GLY A 173 -9.99 10.86 5.72
CA GLY A 173 -8.94 11.32 6.66
C GLY A 173 -9.27 12.60 7.41
N ASN A 174 -10.14 13.46 6.88
CA ASN A 174 -10.45 14.76 7.47
C ASN A 174 -11.54 14.66 8.55
N GLU A 175 -11.47 15.53 9.56
CA GLU A 175 -12.49 15.59 10.60
C GLU A 175 -13.86 15.96 10.01
N GLY A 176 -14.89 15.21 10.41
CA GLY A 176 -16.28 15.45 9.99
C GLY A 176 -16.69 14.81 8.67
N LYS A 177 -15.81 14.07 7.98
CA LYS A 177 -16.17 13.27 6.80
C LYS A 177 -16.12 11.77 7.13
N ASP A 178 -16.82 11.00 6.33
CA ASP A 178 -17.15 9.58 6.44
C ASP A 178 -16.19 8.75 7.32
N ILE A 179 -16.49 8.80 8.64
CA ILE A 179 -15.80 7.97 9.62
C ILE A 179 -16.36 6.56 9.46
N LEU A 180 -15.55 5.64 9.05
CA LEU A 180 -15.92 4.24 9.03
C LEU A 180 -16.14 3.76 10.46
N THR A 181 -17.24 3.06 10.70
CA THR A 181 -17.56 2.50 12.01
C THR A 181 -17.72 1.00 11.92
N LEU A 182 -17.10 0.29 12.86
CA LEU A 182 -17.26 -1.14 13.05
C LEU A 182 -17.21 -1.43 14.56
N ASP A 183 -18.20 -2.16 15.07
CA ASP A 183 -18.28 -2.55 16.49
C ASP A 183 -18.06 -1.37 17.47
N SER A 184 -18.75 -0.24 17.21
CA SER A 184 -18.62 1.01 17.99
C SER A 184 -17.21 1.64 17.96
N LYS A 185 -16.33 1.20 17.07
CA LYS A 185 -15.02 1.79 16.80
C LYS A 185 -15.09 2.69 15.58
N SER A 186 -14.38 3.80 15.62
CA SER A 186 -14.28 4.75 14.50
C SER A 186 -12.90 4.63 13.85
N TYR A 187 -12.87 4.55 12.53
CA TYR A 187 -11.65 4.37 11.74
C TYR A 187 -11.44 5.57 10.82
N LYS A 188 -10.26 6.16 10.89
CA LYS A 188 -9.79 7.19 9.98
C LYS A 188 -8.82 6.57 8.98
N LEU A 189 -9.05 6.78 7.68
CA LEU A 189 -8.16 6.31 6.64
C LEU A 189 -7.31 7.48 6.13
N ILE A 190 -6.01 7.28 6.07
CA ILE A 190 -5.04 8.27 5.60
C ILE A 190 -4.16 7.64 4.53
N GLY A 191 -4.13 8.21 3.35
CA GLY A 191 -3.12 7.90 2.34
C GLY A 191 -2.01 8.94 2.40
N LEU A 192 -0.79 8.52 2.73
CA LEU A 192 0.36 9.40 2.67
C LEU A 192 0.84 9.55 1.23
N PRO A 193 1.42 10.69 0.85
CA PRO A 193 2.13 10.82 -0.42
C PRO A 193 3.13 9.69 -0.62
N LEU A 194 3.48 9.38 -1.86
CA LEU A 194 4.50 8.38 -2.15
C LEU A 194 5.80 8.71 -1.41
N PHE A 195 6.36 7.72 -0.72
CA PHE A 195 7.65 7.91 -0.07
C PHE A 195 8.77 7.84 -1.11
N ASN A 196 9.54 8.93 -1.18
CA ASN A 196 10.81 8.97 -1.88
C ASN A 196 11.79 9.78 -1.02
N THR A 197 13.04 9.33 -0.90
CA THR A 197 14.06 9.98 -0.07
C THR A 197 14.40 11.39 -0.53
N ASN A 198 14.21 11.68 -1.81
CA ASN A 198 14.49 12.97 -2.42
C ASN A 198 13.31 13.96 -2.31
N GLU A 199 12.13 13.51 -1.89
CA GLU A 199 10.94 14.35 -1.77
C GLU A 199 10.53 14.57 -0.32
N ASN A 200 10.25 15.83 0.03
CA ASN A 200 9.86 16.19 1.39
C ASN A 200 8.38 16.05 1.68
N GLU A 201 7.51 15.92 0.66
CA GLU A 201 6.06 15.92 0.84
C GLU A 201 5.60 14.80 1.80
N PHE A 202 6.13 13.59 1.64
CA PHE A 202 5.85 12.49 2.55
C PHE A 202 6.18 12.86 4.00
N LYS A 203 7.39 13.36 4.24
CA LYS A 203 7.88 13.68 5.59
C LYS A 203 7.04 14.76 6.27
N GLU A 204 6.58 15.75 5.51
CA GLU A 204 5.73 16.82 6.02
C GLU A 204 4.35 16.29 6.43
N GLU A 205 3.69 15.49 5.57
CA GLU A 205 2.40 14.88 5.89
C GLU A 205 2.52 13.83 6.99
N TYR A 206 3.56 13.01 6.97
CA TYR A 206 3.80 12.01 8.00
C TYR A 206 4.01 12.65 9.39
N LYS A 207 4.76 13.76 9.47
CA LYS A 207 4.97 14.48 10.74
C LYS A 207 3.66 14.99 11.37
N LYS A 208 2.66 15.33 10.59
CA LYS A 208 1.35 15.77 11.11
C LYS A 208 0.66 14.69 11.94
N ILE A 209 0.99 13.42 11.74
CA ILE A 209 0.40 12.30 12.47
C ILE A 209 0.68 12.40 13.97
N TRP A 210 1.90 12.82 14.37
CA TRP A 210 2.25 12.93 15.79
C TRP A 210 2.38 14.36 16.32
N ASN A 211 2.39 15.37 15.44
CA ASN A 211 2.51 16.78 15.84
C ASN A 211 1.16 17.52 15.85
N GLY A 212 0.11 16.93 15.27
CA GLY A 212 -1.23 17.52 15.12
C GLY A 212 -2.17 17.29 16.28
#